data_bfb3c0aca0c23d8cd0e8b262e61ce923
#
_entry.id   bfb3c0aca0c23d8cd0e8b262e61ce923
#
_cell.length_a   1.000
_cell.length_b   1.000
_cell.length_c   1.000
_cell.angle_alpha   90.00
_cell.angle_beta   90.00
_cell.angle_gamma   90.00
#
_symmetry.space_group_name_H-M   'P 1'
#
loop_
_entity.id
_entity.type
_entity.pdbx_description
1 polymer ?
#
loop_
_entity_poly.entity_id
_entity_poly.type
_entity_poly.pdbx_seq_one_letter_code
_entity_poly.pdbx_strand_id
1 'polypeptide(L)'
;MNQAHISKSLAGLDQGLIKKYNLVPYTNFIFPAIFMGMYREEDFNLFSKHIGGATVIWFGSDAMDLREEWVDTLNSAVNIAVSQRVADTLESKGVDAMVYPFNAVEAEMWPCVPNGDKLFWYSGNSPEFYGQELINEIKERIDIPIIRAGHDTFSREELVSVYSQCFLNLRLTPHDGCPNTNIEMGLMGRRSIYNGDLPASIPWHSVDDICDNIMLEYSLREFSNKEVSKIYHTFVNYERMSTLFI
;
A
#
# COMPACT_ATOMS: atom_id res chain seq x y z
N MET A 1 12.46 10.17 20.32
CA MET A 1 11.37 9.21 20.04
C MET A 1 10.24 10.02 19.44
N ASN A 2 9.83 9.72 18.22
CA ASN A 2 8.86 10.54 17.50
C ASN A 2 7.43 10.14 17.90
N GLN A 3 6.62 11.11 18.31
CA GLN A 3 5.21 10.84 18.56
C GLN A 3 4.43 10.81 17.25
N ALA A 4 3.42 9.96 17.16
CA ALA A 4 2.58 9.83 15.98
C ALA A 4 1.10 9.77 16.31
N HIS A 5 0.30 10.49 15.55
CA HIS A 5 -1.13 10.26 15.40
C HIS A 5 -1.34 9.36 14.20
N ILE A 6 -2.00 8.24 14.39
CA ILE A 6 -2.38 7.33 13.30
C ILE A 6 -3.90 7.37 13.19
N SER A 7 -4.40 7.73 12.01
CA SER A 7 -5.84 7.77 11.76
C SER A 7 -6.49 6.41 12.06
N LYS A 8 -7.65 6.43 12.67
CA LYS A 8 -8.46 5.22 12.91
C LYS A 8 -8.82 4.48 11.61
N SER A 9 -8.75 5.16 10.47
CA SER A 9 -8.97 4.52 9.16
C SER A 9 -7.83 3.59 8.74
N LEU A 10 -6.67 3.69 9.39
CA LEU A 10 -5.52 2.80 9.23
C LEU A 10 -5.48 1.69 10.30
N ALA A 11 -6.58 1.45 11.01
CA ALA A 11 -6.68 0.34 11.96
C ALA A 11 -6.29 -0.98 11.27
N GLY A 12 -5.49 -1.79 11.96
CA GLY A 12 -4.88 -3.00 11.38
C GLY A 12 -3.49 -2.80 10.78
N LEU A 13 -3.11 -1.57 10.42
CA LEU A 13 -1.73 -1.22 10.01
C LEU A 13 -0.94 -0.54 11.13
N ASP A 14 -1.62 0.02 12.12
CA ASP A 14 -1.09 0.85 13.18
C ASP A 14 0.02 0.16 13.99
N GLN A 15 -0.17 -1.09 14.39
CA GLN A 15 0.83 -1.84 15.15
C GLN A 15 2.11 -2.09 14.35
N GLY A 16 1.98 -2.42 13.07
CA GLY A 16 3.12 -2.59 12.16
C GLY A 16 3.89 -1.28 11.98
N LEU A 17 3.19 -0.16 11.79
CA LEU A 17 3.79 1.17 11.67
C LEU A 17 4.51 1.59 12.95
N ILE A 18 3.85 1.45 14.11
CA ILE A 18 4.43 1.78 15.41
C ILE A 18 5.73 1.00 15.62
N LYS A 19 5.70 -0.32 15.40
CA LYS A 19 6.87 -1.19 15.60
C LYS A 19 7.99 -0.85 14.62
N LYS A 20 7.68 -0.79 13.32
CA LYS A 20 8.67 -0.58 12.27
C LYS A 20 9.42 0.74 12.39
N TYR A 21 8.72 1.80 12.79
CA TYR A 21 9.29 3.15 12.87
C TYR A 21 9.56 3.63 14.29
N ASN A 22 9.46 2.74 15.29
CA ASN A 22 9.71 3.04 16.71
C ASN A 22 8.98 4.29 17.19
N LEU A 23 7.69 4.34 16.95
CA LEU A 23 6.83 5.48 17.26
C LEU A 23 6.22 5.36 18.66
N VAL A 24 5.85 6.51 19.23
CA VAL A 24 5.04 6.56 20.44
C VAL A 24 3.71 7.27 20.15
N PRO A 25 2.64 6.96 20.90
CA PRO A 25 1.36 7.65 20.71
C PRO A 25 1.49 9.16 20.83
N TYR A 26 0.73 9.88 20.02
CA TYR A 26 0.63 11.33 20.08
C TYR A 26 0.02 11.78 21.42
N THR A 27 0.74 12.61 22.15
CA THR A 27 0.35 13.10 23.48
C THR A 27 0.54 14.59 23.68
N ASN A 28 1.32 15.24 22.79
CA ASN A 28 1.72 16.62 23.02
C ASN A 28 1.72 17.42 21.70
N PHE A 29 1.07 18.57 21.71
CA PHE A 29 0.91 19.43 20.53
C PHE A 29 2.06 20.42 20.30
N ILE A 30 3.08 20.42 21.16
CA ILE A 30 4.27 21.30 21.05
C ILE A 30 5.47 20.56 20.46
N PHE A 31 5.63 19.27 20.80
CA PHE A 31 6.75 18.47 20.32
C PHE A 31 6.52 18.03 18.88
N PRO A 32 7.60 17.85 18.07
CA PRO A 32 7.45 17.35 16.71
C PRO A 32 6.61 16.09 16.64
N ALA A 33 5.74 16.00 15.66
CA ALA A 33 4.81 14.87 15.50
C ALA A 33 4.62 14.45 14.05
N ILE A 34 4.26 13.17 13.89
CA ILE A 34 3.90 12.56 12.61
C ILE A 34 2.39 12.30 12.61
N PHE A 35 1.71 12.74 11.56
CA PHE A 35 0.30 12.49 11.31
C PHE A 35 0.18 11.49 10.16
N MET A 36 -0.32 10.29 10.43
CA MET A 36 -0.44 9.20 9.45
C MET A 36 -1.89 9.03 9.00
N GLY A 37 -2.15 9.43 7.77
CA GLY A 37 -3.49 9.42 7.17
C GLY A 37 -4.40 10.54 7.70
N MET A 38 -4.91 11.33 6.78
CA MET A 38 -5.81 12.45 7.06
C MET A 38 -7.21 12.12 6.53
N TYR A 39 -7.79 11.02 7.02
CA TYR A 39 -9.04 10.48 6.49
C TYR A 39 -10.30 11.10 7.10
N ARG A 40 -10.18 11.61 8.33
CA ARG A 40 -11.32 12.04 9.12
C ARG A 40 -11.19 13.49 9.54
N GLU A 41 -12.30 14.16 9.72
CA GLU A 41 -12.31 15.51 10.27
C GLU A 41 -11.59 15.62 11.62
N GLU A 42 -11.64 14.55 12.43
CA GLU A 42 -10.92 14.47 13.72
C GLU A 42 -9.40 14.58 13.52
N ASP A 43 -8.86 13.99 12.45
CA ASP A 43 -7.43 14.00 12.13
C ASP A 43 -7.00 15.44 11.78
N PHE A 44 -7.76 16.13 10.95
CA PHE A 44 -7.51 17.55 10.60
C PHE A 44 -7.67 18.48 11.80
N ASN A 45 -8.70 18.27 12.62
CA ASN A 45 -8.93 19.05 13.83
C ASN A 45 -7.81 18.86 14.87
N LEU A 46 -7.22 17.69 14.95
CA LEU A 46 -6.06 17.44 15.81
C LEU A 46 -4.81 18.11 15.26
N PHE A 47 -4.60 17.97 13.95
CA PHE A 47 -3.48 18.58 13.24
C PHE A 47 -3.51 20.12 13.36
N SER A 48 -4.66 20.76 13.18
CA SER A 48 -4.79 22.24 13.24
C SER A 48 -4.49 22.82 14.63
N LYS A 49 -4.57 22.02 15.69
CA LYS A 49 -4.19 22.42 17.06
C LYS A 49 -2.73 22.17 17.38
N HIS A 50 -2.03 21.44 16.50
CA HIS A 50 -0.63 21.14 16.68
C HIS A 50 0.21 22.36 16.32
N ILE A 51 1.11 22.79 17.20
CA ILE A 51 1.96 23.98 17.04
C ILE A 51 3.45 23.66 16.90
N GLY A 52 3.83 22.39 17.12
CA GLY A 52 5.18 21.89 16.88
C GLY A 52 5.46 21.64 15.40
N GLY A 53 6.67 21.18 15.08
CA GLY A 53 6.98 20.69 13.74
C GLY A 53 6.11 19.48 13.38
N ALA A 54 5.51 19.48 12.20
CA ALA A 54 4.62 18.40 11.76
C ALA A 54 5.09 17.75 10.47
N THR A 55 4.96 16.43 10.40
CA THR A 55 5.08 15.65 9.16
C THR A 55 3.76 14.92 8.93
N VAL A 56 3.18 15.06 7.74
CA VAL A 56 1.94 14.37 7.34
C VAL A 56 2.28 13.31 6.32
N ILE A 57 1.82 12.08 6.53
CA ILE A 57 2.00 10.95 5.62
C ILE A 57 0.66 10.59 4.99
N TRP A 58 0.60 10.65 3.66
CA TRP A 58 -0.58 10.46 2.84
C TRP A 58 -0.56 9.07 2.18
N PHE A 59 -1.65 8.31 2.34
CA PHE A 59 -1.72 6.90 1.91
C PHE A 59 -2.52 6.65 0.63
N GLY A 60 -3.39 7.58 0.24
CA GLY A 60 -4.16 7.43 -1.00
C GLY A 60 -5.49 8.17 -0.99
N SER A 61 -6.57 7.54 -0.54
CA SER A 61 -7.89 8.17 -0.53
C SER A 61 -8.00 9.39 0.38
N ASP A 62 -7.18 9.49 1.41
CA ASP A 62 -7.06 10.69 2.23
C ASP A 62 -6.61 11.93 1.41
N ALA A 63 -5.72 11.73 0.44
CA ALA A 63 -5.34 12.79 -0.50
C ALA A 63 -6.48 13.13 -1.47
N MET A 64 -7.27 12.12 -1.91
CA MET A 64 -8.40 12.35 -2.80
C MET A 64 -9.50 13.17 -2.12
N ASP A 65 -9.76 12.89 -0.85
CA ASP A 65 -10.83 13.51 -0.06
C ASP A 65 -10.38 14.83 0.60
N LEU A 66 -9.12 15.27 0.37
CA LEU A 66 -8.60 16.53 0.91
C LEU A 66 -9.45 17.71 0.46
N ARG A 67 -9.94 18.49 1.43
CA ARG A 67 -10.72 19.71 1.23
C ARG A 67 -9.81 20.93 1.12
N GLU A 68 -10.21 21.88 0.28
CA GLU A 68 -9.45 23.09 -0.03
C GLU A 68 -9.12 23.94 1.24
N GLU A 69 -10.03 23.95 2.21
CA GLU A 69 -9.87 24.72 3.46
C GLU A 69 -8.66 24.31 4.31
N TRP A 70 -8.08 23.13 4.09
CA TRP A 70 -6.93 22.62 4.82
C TRP A 70 -5.58 22.85 4.14
N VAL A 71 -5.58 23.27 2.88
CA VAL A 71 -4.37 23.37 2.03
C VAL A 71 -3.32 24.28 2.66
N ASP A 72 -3.70 25.49 3.05
CA ASP A 72 -2.76 26.46 3.64
C ASP A 72 -2.13 25.93 4.94
N THR A 73 -2.93 25.25 5.77
CA THR A 73 -2.45 24.68 7.03
C THR A 73 -1.47 23.54 6.77
N LEU A 74 -1.77 22.68 5.79
CA LEU A 74 -0.94 21.54 5.41
C LEU A 74 0.38 21.97 4.76
N ASN A 75 0.41 23.06 4.02
CA ASN A 75 1.63 23.61 3.44
C ASN A 75 2.62 24.16 4.49
N SER A 76 2.21 24.30 5.75
CA SER A 76 3.13 24.60 6.85
C SER A 76 3.86 23.37 7.40
N ALA A 77 3.46 22.15 7.00
CA ALA A 77 4.05 20.89 7.41
C ALA A 77 4.91 20.26 6.29
N VAL A 78 5.71 19.28 6.67
CA VAL A 78 6.35 18.39 5.70
C VAL A 78 5.33 17.35 5.26
N ASN A 79 4.97 17.31 3.97
CA ASN A 79 4.06 16.32 3.43
C ASN A 79 4.83 15.22 2.71
N ILE A 80 4.48 13.97 2.99
CA ILE A 80 5.06 12.76 2.40
C ILE A 80 3.93 11.96 1.78
N ALA A 81 4.03 11.71 0.49
CA ALA A 81 3.14 10.84 -0.26
C ALA A 81 3.76 9.44 -0.40
N VAL A 82 2.99 8.38 -0.18
CA VAL A 82 3.50 7.01 -0.27
C VAL A 82 3.77 6.53 -1.70
N SER A 83 3.33 7.28 -2.71
CA SER A 83 3.59 7.01 -4.13
C SER A 83 3.53 8.30 -4.95
N GLN A 84 4.06 8.28 -6.17
CA GLN A 84 3.98 9.42 -7.09
C GLN A 84 2.52 9.81 -7.36
N ARG A 85 1.65 8.83 -7.56
CA ARG A 85 0.21 9.06 -7.77
C ARG A 85 -0.46 9.84 -6.63
N VAL A 86 -0.09 9.56 -5.39
CA VAL A 86 -0.59 10.31 -4.22
C VAL A 86 -0.02 11.72 -4.22
N ALA A 87 1.27 11.88 -4.56
CA ALA A 87 1.89 13.20 -4.68
C ALA A 87 1.22 14.05 -5.78
N ASP A 88 1.00 13.49 -6.96
CA ASP A 88 0.30 14.18 -8.07
C ASP A 88 -1.12 14.62 -7.68
N THR A 89 -1.81 13.78 -6.90
CA THR A 89 -3.15 14.11 -6.36
C THR A 89 -3.07 15.30 -5.40
N LEU A 90 -2.09 15.33 -4.50
CA LEU A 90 -1.88 16.44 -3.56
C LEU A 90 -1.49 17.72 -4.29
N GLU A 91 -0.55 17.64 -5.25
CA GLU A 91 -0.11 18.76 -6.07
C GLU A 91 -1.28 19.40 -6.82
N SER A 92 -2.18 18.57 -7.40
CA SER A 92 -3.39 19.05 -8.09
C SER A 92 -4.33 19.83 -7.17
N LYS A 93 -4.20 19.68 -5.85
CA LYS A 93 -4.94 20.39 -4.80
C LYS A 93 -4.14 21.50 -4.13
N GLY A 94 -2.91 21.76 -4.59
CA GLY A 94 -2.04 22.82 -4.07
C GLY A 94 -1.23 22.44 -2.83
N VAL A 95 -1.04 21.16 -2.55
CA VAL A 95 -0.18 20.67 -1.46
C VAL A 95 1.06 20.01 -2.05
N ASP A 96 2.25 20.57 -1.77
CA ASP A 96 3.52 20.00 -2.16
C ASP A 96 3.86 18.79 -1.26
N ALA A 97 4.24 17.66 -1.86
CA ALA A 97 4.61 16.47 -1.12
C ALA A 97 5.85 15.78 -1.72
N MET A 98 6.71 15.29 -0.84
CA MET A 98 7.81 14.38 -1.23
C MET A 98 7.28 12.96 -1.36
N VAL A 99 7.76 12.23 -2.37
CA VAL A 99 7.42 10.80 -2.51
C VAL A 99 8.36 9.96 -1.66
N TYR A 100 7.77 9.17 -0.76
CA TYR A 100 8.47 8.16 0.00
C TYR A 100 7.58 6.94 0.23
N PRO A 101 7.99 5.73 -0.17
CA PRO A 101 7.14 4.53 -0.12
C PRO A 101 7.00 3.99 1.32
N PHE A 102 6.27 4.72 2.14
CA PHE A 102 6.01 4.37 3.53
C PHE A 102 5.05 3.19 3.63
N ASN A 103 5.46 2.12 4.32
CA ASN A 103 4.67 0.89 4.43
C ASN A 103 4.85 0.21 5.79
N ALA A 104 3.89 -0.66 6.16
CA ALA A 104 3.88 -1.41 7.42
C ALA A 104 4.49 -2.83 7.30
N VAL A 105 5.06 -3.19 6.16
CA VAL A 105 5.49 -4.56 5.89
C VAL A 105 6.85 -4.86 6.54
N GLU A 106 6.91 -5.97 7.26
CA GLU A 106 8.13 -6.54 7.84
C GLU A 106 8.65 -7.62 6.89
N ALA A 107 9.80 -7.38 6.23
CA ALA A 107 10.29 -8.24 5.15
C ALA A 107 10.56 -9.69 5.59
N GLU A 108 10.96 -9.88 6.84
CA GLU A 108 11.33 -11.18 7.42
C GLU A 108 10.15 -12.15 7.51
N MET A 109 8.92 -11.65 7.49
CA MET A 109 7.71 -12.47 7.52
C MET A 109 7.39 -13.15 6.17
N TRP A 110 7.98 -12.68 5.07
CA TRP A 110 7.59 -13.04 3.71
C TRP A 110 8.72 -13.74 2.95
N PRO A 111 8.97 -15.03 3.23
CA PRO A 111 10.07 -15.76 2.58
C PRO A 111 9.79 -15.98 1.10
N CYS A 112 10.80 -15.85 0.26
CA CYS A 112 10.71 -16.23 -1.14
C CYS A 112 10.58 -17.76 -1.24
N VAL A 113 9.45 -18.24 -1.76
CA VAL A 113 9.13 -19.64 -1.92
C VAL A 113 8.70 -19.93 -3.37
N PRO A 114 8.70 -21.19 -3.84
CA PRO A 114 8.19 -21.53 -5.17
C PRO A 114 6.77 -20.99 -5.42
N ASN A 115 6.47 -20.65 -6.66
CA ASN A 115 5.14 -20.21 -7.03
C ASN A 115 4.13 -21.36 -6.91
N GLY A 116 2.89 -21.02 -6.53
CA GLY A 116 1.74 -21.91 -6.64
C GLY A 116 1.08 -21.87 -8.02
N ASP A 117 -0.15 -22.31 -8.08
CA ASP A 117 -0.96 -22.43 -9.31
C ASP A 117 -2.22 -21.56 -9.33
N LYS A 118 -2.40 -20.71 -8.30
CA LYS A 118 -3.59 -19.88 -8.12
C LYS A 118 -3.29 -18.40 -8.29
N LEU A 119 -4.33 -17.64 -8.56
CA LEU A 119 -4.32 -16.17 -8.48
C LEU A 119 -4.74 -15.74 -7.08
N PHE A 120 -4.20 -14.62 -6.62
CA PHE A 120 -4.68 -13.95 -5.42
C PHE A 120 -5.40 -12.66 -5.81
N TRP A 121 -6.54 -12.39 -5.19
CA TRP A 121 -7.29 -11.15 -5.34
C TRP A 121 -7.74 -10.62 -3.99
N TYR A 122 -7.28 -9.41 -3.66
CA TYR A 122 -7.75 -8.69 -2.49
C TYR A 122 -8.99 -7.88 -2.85
N SER A 123 -10.13 -8.21 -2.23
CA SER A 123 -11.42 -7.56 -2.45
C SER A 123 -11.77 -6.49 -1.39
N GLY A 124 -10.96 -6.38 -0.33
CA GLY A 124 -11.25 -5.49 0.79
C GLY A 124 -12.67 -5.66 1.36
N ASN A 125 -13.24 -4.55 1.83
CA ASN A 125 -14.64 -4.45 2.24
C ASN A 125 -15.54 -3.88 1.12
N SER A 126 -14.97 -3.52 -0.03
CA SER A 126 -15.66 -2.94 -1.19
C SER A 126 -15.19 -3.63 -2.46
N PRO A 127 -15.69 -4.86 -2.75
CA PRO A 127 -15.23 -5.64 -3.90
C PRO A 127 -15.32 -4.91 -5.23
N GLU A 128 -16.34 -4.06 -5.40
CA GLU A 128 -16.55 -3.24 -6.60
C GLU A 128 -15.36 -2.30 -6.83
N PHE A 129 -14.87 -1.65 -5.77
CA PHE A 129 -13.69 -0.79 -5.82
C PHE A 129 -12.41 -1.56 -6.19
N TYR A 130 -12.34 -2.83 -5.79
CA TYR A 130 -11.20 -3.72 -6.07
C TYR A 130 -11.39 -4.55 -7.33
N GLY A 131 -12.29 -4.16 -8.23
CA GLY A 131 -12.42 -4.72 -9.57
C GLY A 131 -13.25 -6.00 -9.65
N GLN A 132 -14.32 -6.15 -8.86
CA GLN A 132 -15.20 -7.33 -8.90
C GLN A 132 -15.72 -7.64 -10.31
N GLU A 133 -16.08 -6.62 -11.10
CA GLU A 133 -16.55 -6.81 -12.47
C GLU A 133 -15.45 -7.40 -13.35
N LEU A 134 -14.23 -6.86 -13.26
CA LEU A 134 -13.08 -7.39 -13.99
C LEU A 134 -12.79 -8.85 -13.60
N ILE A 135 -12.89 -9.17 -12.31
CA ILE A 135 -12.72 -10.56 -11.83
C ILE A 135 -13.77 -11.49 -12.40
N ASN A 136 -15.02 -11.05 -12.55
CA ASN A 136 -16.07 -11.85 -13.16
C ASN A 136 -15.75 -12.14 -14.63
N GLU A 137 -15.35 -11.13 -15.40
CA GLU A 137 -14.95 -11.27 -16.80
C GLU A 137 -13.71 -12.18 -16.96
N ILE A 138 -12.71 -12.04 -16.06
CA ILE A 138 -11.51 -12.90 -16.06
C ILE A 138 -11.91 -14.37 -15.86
N LYS A 139 -12.83 -14.66 -14.92
CA LYS A 139 -13.30 -16.03 -14.65
C LYS A 139 -14.05 -16.68 -15.82
N GLU A 140 -14.67 -15.88 -16.68
CA GLU A 140 -15.32 -16.38 -17.89
C GLU A 140 -14.31 -16.80 -18.98
N ARG A 141 -13.06 -16.29 -18.90
CA ARG A 141 -12.03 -16.46 -19.93
C ARG A 141 -10.89 -17.40 -19.52
N ILE A 142 -10.63 -17.50 -18.21
CA ILE A 142 -9.47 -18.23 -17.66
C ILE A 142 -9.94 -19.19 -16.57
N ASP A 143 -9.61 -20.47 -16.76
CA ASP A 143 -9.89 -21.54 -15.79
C ASP A 143 -8.69 -21.71 -14.84
N ILE A 144 -8.36 -20.65 -14.09
CA ILE A 144 -7.34 -20.66 -13.04
C ILE A 144 -8.02 -20.27 -11.73
N PRO A 145 -7.85 -21.06 -10.64
CA PRO A 145 -8.47 -20.75 -9.37
C PRO A 145 -8.01 -19.40 -8.80
N ILE A 146 -8.96 -18.62 -8.28
CA ILE A 146 -8.69 -17.31 -7.65
C ILE A 146 -8.99 -17.41 -6.15
N ILE A 147 -7.98 -17.18 -5.31
CA ILE A 147 -8.20 -17.00 -3.87
C ILE A 147 -8.63 -15.56 -3.64
N ARG A 148 -9.81 -15.39 -3.09
CA ARG A 148 -10.35 -14.09 -2.68
C ARG A 148 -10.07 -13.84 -1.21
N ALA A 149 -9.58 -12.65 -0.87
CA ALA A 149 -9.45 -12.18 0.51
C ALA A 149 -10.19 -10.85 0.71
N GLY A 150 -11.06 -10.80 1.70
CA GLY A 150 -11.58 -9.56 2.28
C GLY A 150 -10.65 -9.03 3.36
N HIS A 151 -11.06 -7.94 4.04
CA HIS A 151 -10.24 -7.27 5.06
C HIS A 151 -9.83 -8.22 6.20
N ASP A 152 -10.74 -9.04 6.70
CA ASP A 152 -10.50 -9.92 7.87
C ASP A 152 -10.63 -11.41 7.51
N THR A 153 -10.36 -11.77 6.24
CA THR A 153 -10.53 -13.16 5.78
C THR A 153 -9.45 -14.08 6.35
N PHE A 154 -8.22 -13.58 6.46
CA PHE A 154 -7.06 -14.34 6.91
C PHE A 154 -6.27 -13.52 7.93
N SER A 155 -5.72 -14.17 8.93
CA SER A 155 -4.70 -13.59 9.80
C SER A 155 -3.41 -13.36 9.00
N ARG A 156 -2.51 -12.55 9.54
CA ARG A 156 -1.24 -12.23 8.88
C ARG A 156 -0.34 -13.46 8.71
N GLU A 157 -0.40 -14.38 9.66
CA GLU A 157 0.32 -15.65 9.63
C GLU A 157 -0.25 -16.60 8.57
N GLU A 158 -1.57 -16.64 8.42
CA GLU A 158 -2.24 -17.45 7.40
C GLU A 158 -1.95 -16.95 5.98
N LEU A 159 -1.79 -15.64 5.80
CA LEU A 159 -1.48 -15.05 4.49
C LEU A 159 -0.19 -15.60 3.88
N VAL A 160 0.83 -15.93 4.65
CA VAL A 160 2.05 -16.58 4.12
C VAL A 160 1.72 -17.89 3.42
N SER A 161 0.88 -18.71 4.03
CA SER A 161 0.44 -19.97 3.45
C SER A 161 -0.50 -19.76 2.24
N VAL A 162 -1.34 -18.75 2.29
CA VAL A 162 -2.24 -18.38 1.18
C VAL A 162 -1.45 -17.90 -0.03
N TYR A 163 -0.52 -16.97 0.16
CA TYR A 163 0.31 -16.43 -0.92
C TYR A 163 1.24 -17.49 -1.52
N SER A 164 1.68 -18.49 -0.73
CA SER A 164 2.50 -19.58 -1.26
C SER A 164 1.76 -20.44 -2.30
N GLN A 165 0.43 -20.48 -2.25
CA GLN A 165 -0.40 -21.18 -3.23
C GLN A 165 -0.62 -20.38 -4.52
N CYS A 166 -0.18 -19.12 -4.56
CA CYS A 166 -0.41 -18.20 -5.67
C CYS A 166 0.87 -17.98 -6.49
N PHE A 167 0.73 -17.66 -7.76
CA PHE A 167 1.82 -17.24 -8.62
C PHE A 167 1.73 -15.75 -8.97
N LEU A 168 0.57 -15.13 -8.84
CA LEU A 168 0.31 -13.74 -9.27
C LEU A 168 -0.73 -13.09 -8.36
N ASN A 169 -0.55 -11.80 -8.10
CA ASN A 169 -1.51 -10.96 -7.38
C ASN A 169 -2.31 -10.08 -8.36
N LEU A 170 -3.61 -9.98 -8.14
CA LEU A 170 -4.52 -9.09 -8.86
C LEU A 170 -4.91 -7.91 -7.97
N ARG A 171 -4.39 -6.73 -8.25
CA ARG A 171 -4.73 -5.48 -7.60
C ARG A 171 -5.41 -4.54 -8.60
N LEU A 172 -6.67 -4.85 -8.93
CA LEU A 172 -7.45 -4.25 -10.01
C LEU A 172 -8.26 -3.03 -9.51
N THR A 173 -7.62 -2.17 -8.76
CA THR A 173 -8.26 -0.95 -8.25
C THR A 173 -7.89 0.26 -9.12
N PRO A 174 -8.83 1.19 -9.36
CA PRO A 174 -8.53 2.41 -10.10
C PRO A 174 -7.59 3.35 -9.34
N HIS A 175 -7.54 3.23 -8.02
CA HIS A 175 -6.75 4.09 -7.14
C HIS A 175 -6.23 3.33 -5.93
N ASP A 176 -4.92 3.36 -5.75
CA ASP A 176 -4.23 2.87 -4.54
C ASP A 176 -2.86 3.53 -4.44
N GLY A 177 -2.40 3.77 -3.23
CA GLY A 177 -1.11 4.38 -3.00
C GLY A 177 0.02 3.35 -2.99
N CYS A 178 0.11 2.60 -1.90
CA CYS A 178 1.19 1.62 -1.67
C CYS A 178 0.61 0.36 -1.00
N PRO A 179 -0.08 -0.52 -1.76
CA PRO A 179 -0.77 -1.67 -1.21
C PRO A 179 0.18 -2.70 -0.61
N ASN A 180 0.01 -3.00 0.69
CA ASN A 180 0.84 -3.99 1.40
C ASN A 180 0.80 -5.36 0.74
N THR A 181 -0.35 -5.80 0.21
CA THR A 181 -0.47 -7.10 -0.48
C THR A 181 0.50 -7.25 -1.65
N ASN A 182 0.74 -6.17 -2.40
CA ASN A 182 1.71 -6.18 -3.50
C ASN A 182 3.14 -6.32 -2.99
N ILE A 183 3.45 -5.63 -1.87
CA ILE A 183 4.78 -5.69 -1.24
C ILE A 183 5.02 -7.08 -0.66
N GLU A 184 4.06 -7.60 0.10
CA GLU A 184 4.11 -8.92 0.74
C GLU A 184 4.31 -10.04 -0.29
N MET A 185 3.47 -10.06 -1.33
CA MET A 185 3.59 -11.03 -2.41
C MET A 185 4.86 -10.82 -3.23
N GLY A 186 5.30 -9.58 -3.43
CA GLY A 186 6.56 -9.26 -4.09
C GLY A 186 7.79 -9.78 -3.31
N LEU A 187 7.82 -9.65 -1.98
CA LEU A 187 8.83 -10.24 -1.12
C LEU A 187 8.90 -11.77 -1.27
N MET A 188 7.75 -12.41 -1.43
CA MET A 188 7.66 -13.85 -1.70
C MET A 188 8.00 -14.23 -3.16
N GLY A 189 8.29 -13.27 -4.04
CA GLY A 189 8.67 -13.47 -5.43
C GLY A 189 7.51 -13.47 -6.43
N ARG A 190 6.33 -12.93 -6.06
CA ARG A 190 5.17 -12.84 -6.96
C ARG A 190 5.07 -11.43 -7.53
N ARG A 191 4.74 -11.34 -8.81
CA ARG A 191 4.40 -10.06 -9.42
C ARG A 191 2.95 -9.70 -9.14
N SER A 192 2.59 -8.45 -9.41
CA SER A 192 1.21 -7.97 -9.27
C SER A 192 0.74 -7.32 -10.56
N ILE A 193 -0.45 -7.66 -11.04
CA ILE A 193 -1.15 -6.85 -12.03
C ILE A 193 -1.70 -5.63 -11.29
N TYR A 194 -1.09 -4.47 -11.54
CA TYR A 194 -1.35 -3.25 -10.77
C TYR A 194 -0.88 -2.00 -11.55
N ASN A 195 -1.70 -0.98 -11.61
CA ASN A 195 -1.44 0.28 -12.31
C ASN A 195 -0.78 1.37 -11.44
N GLY A 196 0.00 1.00 -10.43
CA GLY A 196 0.75 1.96 -9.60
C GLY A 196 2.25 1.73 -9.68
N ASP A 197 3.01 2.53 -8.91
CA ASP A 197 4.47 2.70 -9.03
C ASP A 197 5.29 1.66 -8.25
N LEU A 198 4.67 0.57 -7.76
CA LEU A 198 5.42 -0.45 -7.04
C LEU A 198 6.32 -1.25 -7.98
N PRO A 199 7.51 -1.68 -7.48
CA PRO A 199 8.43 -2.48 -8.28
C PRO A 199 7.79 -3.74 -8.85
N ALA A 200 8.23 -4.16 -10.04
CA ALA A 200 7.75 -5.37 -10.70
C ALA A 200 6.23 -5.46 -10.91
N SER A 201 5.52 -4.34 -10.84
CA SER A 201 4.11 -4.25 -11.23
C SER A 201 3.94 -4.47 -12.73
N ILE A 202 2.85 -5.12 -13.12
CA ILE A 202 2.45 -5.34 -14.50
C ILE A 202 1.27 -4.41 -14.77
N PRO A 203 1.45 -3.34 -15.58
CA PRO A 203 0.37 -2.42 -15.90
C PRO A 203 -0.66 -3.10 -16.82
N TRP A 204 -1.89 -2.58 -16.79
CA TRP A 204 -2.99 -3.07 -17.62
C TRP A 204 -3.89 -1.92 -18.06
N HIS A 205 -4.56 -2.09 -19.21
CA HIS A 205 -5.50 -1.12 -19.77
C HIS A 205 -6.85 -1.75 -20.12
N SER A 206 -6.90 -3.07 -20.26
CA SER A 206 -8.10 -3.82 -20.61
C SER A 206 -8.13 -5.19 -19.93
N VAL A 207 -9.28 -5.85 -19.96
CA VAL A 207 -9.40 -7.24 -19.50
C VAL A 207 -8.55 -8.19 -20.36
N ASP A 208 -8.41 -7.90 -21.64
CA ASP A 208 -7.56 -8.69 -22.55
C ASP A 208 -6.10 -8.63 -22.07
N ASP A 209 -5.58 -7.42 -21.76
CA ASP A 209 -4.23 -7.26 -21.21
C ASP A 209 -4.05 -8.03 -19.90
N ILE A 210 -5.06 -8.00 -19.02
CA ILE A 210 -5.01 -8.74 -17.75
C ILE A 210 -4.91 -10.24 -18.04
N CYS A 211 -5.79 -10.77 -18.91
CA CYS A 211 -5.82 -12.18 -19.25
C CYS A 211 -4.51 -12.64 -19.90
N ASP A 212 -3.96 -11.88 -20.85
CA ASP A 212 -2.70 -12.19 -21.51
C ASP A 212 -1.53 -12.21 -20.50
N ASN A 213 -1.47 -11.24 -19.60
CA ASN A 213 -0.47 -11.19 -18.54
C ASN A 213 -0.61 -12.36 -17.55
N ILE A 214 -1.83 -12.73 -17.17
CA ILE A 214 -2.07 -13.91 -16.32
C ILE A 214 -1.53 -15.17 -17.00
N MET A 215 -1.82 -15.38 -18.29
CA MET A 215 -1.37 -16.57 -19.02
C MET A 215 0.14 -16.60 -19.21
N LEU A 216 0.75 -15.43 -19.44
CA LEU A 216 2.21 -15.30 -19.49
C LEU A 216 2.85 -15.70 -18.15
N GLU A 217 2.42 -15.09 -17.05
CA GLU A 217 2.95 -15.38 -15.70
C GLU A 217 2.67 -16.85 -15.30
N TYR A 218 1.53 -17.41 -15.69
CA TYR A 218 1.22 -18.82 -15.47
C TYR A 218 2.20 -19.75 -16.21
N SER A 219 2.58 -19.42 -17.43
CA SER A 219 3.57 -20.18 -18.20
C SER A 219 4.97 -20.14 -17.59
N LEU A 220 5.29 -19.06 -16.84
CA LEU A 220 6.58 -18.82 -16.21
C LEU A 220 6.64 -19.29 -14.76
N ARG A 221 5.54 -19.74 -14.15
CA ARG A 221 5.43 -20.01 -12.71
C ARG A 221 6.42 -21.06 -12.18
N GLU A 222 6.88 -21.97 -13.03
CA GLU A 222 7.89 -22.99 -12.65
C GLU A 222 9.26 -22.39 -12.39
N PHE A 223 9.50 -21.18 -12.86
CA PHE A 223 10.76 -20.48 -12.64
C PHE A 223 10.71 -19.67 -11.34
N SER A 224 11.76 -19.78 -10.56
CA SER A 224 11.88 -19.02 -9.31
C SER A 224 12.00 -17.52 -9.59
N ASN A 225 11.14 -16.71 -9.00
CA ASN A 225 11.12 -15.26 -9.16
C ASN A 225 11.97 -14.54 -8.08
N LYS A 226 13.18 -15.07 -7.82
CA LYS A 226 14.09 -14.53 -6.79
C LYS A 226 14.47 -13.07 -7.04
N GLU A 227 14.54 -12.66 -8.29
CA GLU A 227 14.85 -11.26 -8.63
C GLU A 227 13.73 -10.31 -8.19
N VAL A 228 12.46 -10.70 -8.36
CA VAL A 228 11.32 -9.94 -7.85
C VAL A 228 11.42 -9.80 -6.33
N SER A 229 11.65 -10.90 -5.61
CA SER A 229 11.83 -10.88 -4.16
C SER A 229 12.98 -9.95 -3.74
N LYS A 230 14.13 -10.01 -4.41
CA LYS A 230 15.28 -9.15 -4.14
C LYS A 230 14.97 -7.67 -4.36
N ILE A 231 14.25 -7.34 -5.42
CA ILE A 231 13.81 -5.97 -5.70
C ILE A 231 12.92 -5.45 -4.57
N TYR A 232 11.95 -6.25 -4.11
CA TYR A 232 11.08 -5.86 -3.00
C TYR A 232 11.80 -5.82 -1.65
N HIS A 233 12.77 -6.69 -1.40
CA HIS A 233 13.65 -6.55 -0.22
C HIS A 233 14.43 -5.22 -0.25
N THR A 234 14.94 -4.83 -1.41
CA THR A 234 15.59 -3.51 -1.57
C THR A 234 14.61 -2.38 -1.34
N PHE A 235 13.38 -2.49 -1.88
CA PHE A 235 12.33 -1.50 -1.74
C PHE A 235 11.89 -1.30 -0.27
N VAL A 236 11.64 -2.40 0.46
CA VAL A 236 11.19 -2.34 1.87
C VAL A 236 12.32 -1.90 2.80
N ASN A 237 13.56 -2.28 2.48
CA ASN A 237 14.76 -1.90 3.21
C ASN A 237 15.40 -0.62 2.64
N TYR A 238 14.78 0.01 1.67
CA TYR A 238 15.16 1.36 1.23
C TYR A 238 14.86 2.32 2.38
N GLU A 239 15.67 2.07 3.38
CA GLU A 239 15.68 2.82 4.61
C GLU A 239 16.35 4.15 4.35
N ARG A 240 15.79 5.11 4.86
CA ARG A 240 16.29 5.80 6.05
C ARG A 240 15.43 6.99 6.36
N MET A 241 14.28 6.68 6.87
CA MET A 241 13.48 7.69 7.55
C MET A 241 14.20 8.27 8.78
N SER A 242 15.33 7.71 9.21
CA SER A 242 16.13 8.32 10.30
C SER A 242 16.61 9.73 10.02
N THR A 243 16.58 10.18 8.76
CA THR A 243 16.91 11.56 8.37
C THR A 243 15.70 12.44 8.04
N LEU A 244 14.49 11.86 7.90
CA LEU A 244 13.28 12.61 7.61
C LEU A 244 12.56 13.13 8.87
N PHE A 245 12.99 12.68 10.05
CA PHE A 245 12.38 13.02 11.34
C PHE A 245 13.37 13.73 12.30
N ILE A 246 14.22 14.60 11.77
CA ILE A 246 15.07 15.47 12.59
C ILE A 246 14.46 16.85 12.69
#